data_249085f2498f0c7c28eafd2c2d55e231
#
_entry.id   249085f2498f0c7c28eafd2c2d55e231
#
_cell.length_a   1.000
_cell.length_b   1.000
_cell.length_c   1.000
_cell.angle_alpha   90.00
_cell.angle_beta   90.00
_cell.angle_gamma   90.00
#
_symmetry.space_group_name_H-M   'P 1'
#
loop_
_entity.id
_entity.type
_entity.pdbx_description
1 polymer ?
#
loop_
_entity_poly.entity_id
_entity_poly.type
_entity_poly.pdbx_seq_one_letter_code
_entity_poly.pdbx_strand_id
1 'polypeptide(L)'
;MTDAVDTVTPEAGAPPQAGAPPQPGEPTTAPRRGYARLAADESREDYSLRYAPHSYRRWSPTMVASTALGGIAYLADFAIGASIVFTYGFTSGIASILTAATIIFLTGIPIARACATYGLDMDLITRGAGFGYFGSTLTSLIYASFTFIFFALEGSIMAQALHQALHIPLPVGYLLTTLIVIPIVFRGMGALAKVQAWTQPIWLIGLALPFVVLAFEAPDSWGAFASFGGTEGAGSGFDWIGYGLGTGVALSLIAQIGEQADYLRFMPAKTDENRRRWNLAVLAAGPGWVVIGAAKQIGGAFLAFVALDAVGETHALEPIAPQIEALKPWLGSVALPAAALFVVVSQIKINVTNAYSGSLSWSNFFSRVTHRHPGRVWYIFLNLAIALALMEMNMFAALNKLLGFYSNVGIAWIAAVAADLVINKPLGLSPKYIEFKRAYLHPVNPAGFGAMAIASAVSIVAFFGVFGEVAEAFSTFIACGLALVLCPLLAWLTGGRYYLARKNPVNGPGADVPDITATHLCASCETAYELPDIADCPVRAGAVCSLCCSLDAECGDVCRKAPTGEPVLMPLPTVGGPAVGGPAVGGSAVGGPSAST
;
A
#
# COMPACT_ATOMS: atom_id res chain seq x y z
N MET A 1 34.24 64.26 55.65
CA MET A 1 33.68 62.92 55.68
C MET A 1 32.99 62.79 54.35
N THR A 2 33.69 62.28 53.39
CA THR A 2 33.30 62.17 51.94
C THR A 2 33.39 60.71 51.57
N ASP A 3 32.25 60.10 51.36
CA ASP A 3 32.18 58.75 50.86
C ASP A 3 32.20 58.78 49.34
N ALA A 4 33.19 58.06 48.79
CA ALA A 4 33.36 57.87 47.36
C ALA A 4 32.45 56.70 46.89
N VAL A 5 31.65 56.95 45.84
CA VAL A 5 30.84 55.94 45.15
C VAL A 5 31.65 55.41 43.97
N ASP A 6 32.06 54.14 44.02
CA ASP A 6 32.72 53.44 42.95
C ASP A 6 31.65 53.04 41.88
N THR A 7 31.78 53.58 40.68
CA THR A 7 31.02 53.19 39.50
C THR A 7 31.71 52.02 38.80
N VAL A 8 31.15 50.81 38.92
CA VAL A 8 31.57 49.64 38.14
C VAL A 8 30.89 49.69 36.74
N THR A 9 31.69 49.86 35.72
CA THR A 9 31.27 49.69 34.31
C THR A 9 31.24 48.20 33.95
N PRO A 10 30.18 47.65 33.32
CA PRO A 10 30.19 46.27 32.87
C PRO A 10 31.06 46.12 31.60
N GLU A 11 32.05 45.24 31.66
CA GLU A 11 32.80 44.77 30.49
C GLU A 11 31.90 44.07 29.51
N ALA A 12 31.92 44.52 28.26
CA ALA A 12 31.24 43.85 27.14
C ALA A 12 31.95 42.53 26.85
N GLY A 13 31.27 41.41 27.16
CA GLY A 13 31.74 40.06 26.83
C GLY A 13 31.91 39.88 25.32
N ALA A 14 33.08 39.41 24.92
CA ALA A 14 33.38 39.07 23.53
C ALA A 14 32.42 37.95 23.03
N PRO A 15 32.00 37.97 21.73
CA PRO A 15 31.15 36.93 21.17
C PRO A 15 31.88 35.57 21.18
N PRO A 16 31.16 34.44 21.36
CA PRO A 16 31.79 33.12 21.40
C PRO A 16 32.44 32.86 20.02
N GLN A 17 33.71 32.50 20.04
CA GLN A 17 34.47 32.11 18.86
C GLN A 17 33.80 30.88 18.25
N ALA A 18 33.44 30.96 16.96
CA ALA A 18 32.99 29.84 16.15
C ALA A 18 34.11 28.77 16.20
N GLY A 19 33.76 27.59 16.74
CA GLY A 19 34.67 26.45 16.78
C GLY A 19 35.17 26.10 15.39
N ALA A 20 36.48 25.83 15.30
CA ALA A 20 37.10 25.38 14.05
C ALA A 20 36.37 24.15 13.50
N PRO A 21 36.24 24.00 12.15
CA PRO A 21 35.64 22.81 11.54
C PRO A 21 36.41 21.56 11.97
N PRO A 22 35.72 20.43 12.30
CA PRO A 22 36.39 19.21 12.69
C PRO A 22 37.29 18.69 11.57
N GLN A 23 38.49 18.23 11.95
CA GLN A 23 39.45 17.68 11.01
C GLN A 23 38.93 16.36 10.42
N PRO A 24 39.18 16.03 9.12
CA PRO A 24 38.79 14.76 8.51
C PRO A 24 39.51 13.61 9.21
N GLY A 25 38.77 12.78 9.94
CA GLY A 25 39.30 11.56 10.56
C GLY A 25 38.96 11.33 12.04
N GLU A 26 38.42 12.33 12.79
CA GLU A 26 37.92 12.06 14.13
C GLU A 26 36.49 11.50 14.10
N PRO A 27 36.26 10.31 14.74
CA PRO A 27 34.89 9.80 14.86
C PRO A 27 34.09 10.75 15.75
N THR A 28 33.10 11.44 15.17
CA THR A 28 32.20 12.31 15.92
C THR A 28 31.42 11.47 16.92
N THR A 29 31.65 11.68 18.21
CA THR A 29 30.94 11.05 19.34
C THR A 29 29.51 11.60 19.52
N ALA A 30 28.91 12.17 18.48
CA ALA A 30 27.52 12.61 18.54
C ALA A 30 26.60 11.39 18.76
N PRO A 31 25.67 11.43 19.75
CA PRO A 31 24.79 10.31 20.01
C PRO A 31 23.98 9.99 18.76
N ARG A 32 24.06 8.73 18.27
CA ARG A 32 23.24 8.24 17.14
C ARG A 32 21.80 8.64 17.40
N ARG A 33 21.17 9.37 16.47
CA ARG A 33 19.77 9.77 16.59
C ARG A 33 18.91 8.53 16.82
N GLY A 34 17.95 8.59 17.76
CA GLY A 34 17.18 7.41 18.20
C GLY A 34 16.50 6.62 17.05
N TYR A 35 16.09 7.31 15.98
CA TYR A 35 15.52 6.68 14.78
C TYR A 35 16.56 5.86 13.97
N ALA A 36 17.85 6.20 14.04
CA ALA A 36 18.90 5.47 13.31
C ALA A 36 19.05 4.04 13.83
N ARG A 37 18.83 3.81 15.12
CA ARG A 37 18.81 2.46 15.71
C ARG A 37 17.62 1.65 15.22
N LEU A 38 16.44 2.30 15.09
CA LEU A 38 15.23 1.65 14.58
C LEU A 38 15.35 1.28 13.10
N ALA A 39 15.94 2.17 12.29
CA ALA A 39 16.16 1.96 10.87
C ALA A 39 17.25 0.91 10.58
N ALA A 40 18.22 0.74 11.48
CA ALA A 40 19.26 -0.28 11.38
C ALA A 40 18.79 -1.67 11.85
N ASP A 41 17.66 -1.75 12.54
CA ASP A 41 17.09 -3.02 13.02
C ASP A 41 16.25 -3.66 11.89
N GLU A 42 16.88 -4.49 11.09
CA GLU A 42 16.22 -5.22 9.98
C GLU A 42 15.04 -6.08 10.44
N SER A 43 15.00 -6.48 11.73
CA SER A 43 13.91 -7.29 12.29
C SER A 43 12.57 -6.52 12.35
N ARG A 44 12.61 -5.21 12.33
CA ARG A 44 11.43 -4.32 12.38
C ARG A 44 10.88 -3.95 11.03
N GLU A 45 11.61 -4.22 9.95
CA GLU A 45 11.19 -3.98 8.55
C GLU A 45 10.62 -2.57 8.31
N ASP A 46 11.27 -1.54 8.86
CA ASP A 46 10.81 -0.15 8.76
C ASP A 46 11.34 0.50 7.48
N TYR A 47 10.75 0.14 6.36
CA TYR A 47 11.07 0.67 5.03
C TYR A 47 10.04 1.71 4.53
N SER A 48 9.33 2.38 5.43
CA SER A 48 8.27 3.34 5.05
C SER A 48 8.79 4.55 4.27
N LEU A 49 10.05 4.98 4.50
CA LEU A 49 10.69 6.11 3.82
C LEU A 49 11.82 5.69 2.88
N ARG A 50 12.02 4.40 2.68
CA ARG A 50 13.16 3.81 1.99
C ARG A 50 12.70 2.72 1.04
N TYR A 51 13.50 2.43 0.00
CA TYR A 51 13.28 1.27 -0.82
C TYR A 51 13.65 -0.04 -0.06
N ALA A 52 13.10 -1.17 -0.50
CA ALA A 52 13.50 -2.47 0.02
C ALA A 52 14.89 -2.84 -0.53
N PRO A 53 15.95 -2.93 0.30
CA PRO A 53 17.30 -3.17 -0.16
C PRO A 53 17.43 -4.55 -0.81
N HIS A 54 18.36 -4.69 -1.76
CA HIS A 54 18.59 -5.96 -2.45
C HIS A 54 19.01 -7.08 -1.49
N SER A 55 19.76 -6.73 -0.44
CA SER A 55 20.12 -7.65 0.64
C SER A 55 18.92 -8.30 1.32
N TYR A 56 17.76 -7.63 1.30
CA TYR A 56 16.52 -8.11 1.92
C TYR A 56 15.57 -8.79 0.93
N ARG A 57 15.69 -8.56 -0.37
CA ARG A 57 14.86 -9.10 -1.45
C ARG A 57 15.22 -10.55 -1.80
N ARG A 58 15.19 -11.44 -0.81
CA ARG A 58 15.65 -12.84 -0.89
C ARG A 58 14.54 -13.84 -1.20
N TRP A 59 13.28 -13.42 -1.20
CA TRP A 59 12.16 -14.31 -1.46
C TRP A 59 12.10 -14.70 -2.94
N SER A 60 11.68 -15.94 -3.20
CA SER A 60 11.41 -16.34 -4.58
C SER A 60 10.19 -15.58 -5.14
N PRO A 61 10.10 -15.37 -6.47
CA PRO A 61 8.94 -14.74 -7.08
C PRO A 61 7.63 -15.43 -6.69
N THR A 62 7.64 -16.76 -6.60
CA THR A 62 6.47 -17.57 -6.22
C THR A 62 6.05 -17.30 -4.77
N MET A 63 7.01 -17.15 -3.86
CA MET A 63 6.72 -16.87 -2.45
C MET A 63 6.11 -15.47 -2.28
N VAL A 64 6.66 -14.45 -2.95
CA VAL A 64 6.06 -13.10 -2.93
C VAL A 64 4.64 -13.14 -3.46
N ALA A 65 4.41 -13.80 -4.61
CA ALA A 65 3.09 -13.90 -5.20
C ALA A 65 2.08 -14.64 -4.31
N SER A 66 2.48 -15.77 -3.72
CA SER A 66 1.57 -16.53 -2.85
C SER A 66 1.23 -15.78 -1.56
N THR A 67 2.19 -15.01 -1.01
CA THR A 67 1.95 -14.17 0.16
C THR A 67 0.99 -13.03 -0.17
N ALA A 68 1.21 -12.33 -1.27
CA ALA A 68 0.34 -11.26 -1.75
C ALA A 68 -1.08 -11.75 -2.05
N LEU A 69 -1.22 -12.91 -2.73
CA LEU A 69 -2.53 -13.54 -2.98
C LEU A 69 -3.17 -14.09 -1.70
N GLY A 70 -2.39 -14.39 -0.66
CA GLY A 70 -2.92 -14.71 0.66
C GLY A 70 -3.64 -13.52 1.31
N GLY A 71 -3.19 -12.29 1.06
CA GLY A 71 -3.80 -11.06 1.55
C GLY A 71 -5.15 -10.71 0.93
N ILE A 72 -5.55 -11.35 -0.19
CA ILE A 72 -6.86 -11.12 -0.83
C ILE A 72 -7.99 -11.97 -0.26
N ALA A 73 -7.80 -12.52 0.94
CA ALA A 73 -8.78 -13.40 1.56
C ALA A 73 -10.02 -12.68 2.11
N TYR A 74 -10.09 -11.36 2.01
CA TYR A 74 -11.17 -10.53 2.54
C TYR A 74 -12.55 -10.91 1.99
N LEU A 75 -13.56 -10.76 2.85
CA LEU A 75 -14.95 -11.09 2.54
C LEU A 75 -15.83 -9.86 2.30
N ALA A 76 -15.28 -8.64 2.40
CA ALA A 76 -15.98 -7.43 1.95
C ALA A 76 -16.36 -7.52 0.46
N ASP A 77 -15.60 -8.25 -0.37
CA ASP A 77 -16.00 -8.56 -1.75
C ASP A 77 -17.37 -9.21 -1.84
N PHE A 78 -17.69 -10.14 -0.92
CA PHE A 78 -19.01 -10.80 -0.91
C PHE A 78 -20.11 -9.79 -0.61
N ALA A 79 -19.92 -8.94 0.40
CA ALA A 79 -20.87 -7.91 0.76
C ALA A 79 -21.02 -6.85 -0.35
N ILE A 80 -19.91 -6.38 -0.94
CA ILE A 80 -19.90 -5.40 -2.03
C ILE A 80 -20.64 -5.96 -3.25
N GLY A 81 -20.32 -7.19 -3.67
CA GLY A 81 -20.97 -7.83 -4.81
C GLY A 81 -22.46 -8.04 -4.59
N ALA A 82 -22.84 -8.54 -3.40
CA ALA A 82 -24.24 -8.72 -3.02
C ALA A 82 -24.99 -7.38 -3.04
N SER A 83 -24.44 -6.34 -2.41
CA SER A 83 -25.02 -5.00 -2.37
C SER A 83 -25.23 -4.42 -3.78
N ILE A 84 -24.25 -4.53 -4.68
CA ILE A 84 -24.36 -4.03 -6.06
C ILE A 84 -25.47 -4.78 -6.83
N VAL A 85 -25.48 -6.11 -6.74
CA VAL A 85 -26.45 -6.92 -7.51
C VAL A 85 -27.86 -6.81 -6.94
N PHE A 86 -28.00 -6.69 -5.61
CA PHE A 86 -29.32 -6.52 -4.98
C PHE A 86 -29.92 -5.16 -5.34
N THR A 87 -29.12 -4.10 -5.32
CA THR A 87 -29.60 -2.76 -5.68
C THR A 87 -29.91 -2.63 -7.18
N TYR A 88 -28.99 -3.10 -8.07
CA TYR A 88 -29.05 -2.77 -9.50
C TYR A 88 -29.40 -3.95 -10.42
N GLY A 89 -29.71 -5.12 -9.86
CA GLY A 89 -29.99 -6.34 -10.59
C GLY A 89 -28.74 -7.04 -11.14
N PHE A 90 -28.95 -8.28 -11.63
CA PHE A 90 -27.86 -9.12 -12.13
C PHE A 90 -27.12 -8.46 -13.30
N THR A 91 -27.84 -8.05 -14.35
CA THR A 91 -27.21 -7.60 -15.61
C THR A 91 -26.33 -6.36 -15.40
N SER A 92 -26.87 -5.33 -14.75
CA SER A 92 -26.13 -4.09 -14.47
C SER A 92 -25.05 -4.30 -13.41
N GLY A 93 -25.35 -5.07 -12.36
CA GLY A 93 -24.42 -5.36 -11.27
C GLY A 93 -23.19 -6.14 -11.73
N ILE A 94 -23.37 -7.20 -12.52
CA ILE A 94 -22.26 -7.99 -13.07
C ILE A 94 -21.41 -7.14 -14.03
N ALA A 95 -22.07 -6.34 -14.90
CA ALA A 95 -21.33 -5.42 -15.79
C ALA A 95 -20.51 -4.40 -14.99
N SER A 96 -21.04 -3.86 -13.90
CA SER A 96 -20.35 -2.95 -12.98
C SER A 96 -19.08 -3.58 -12.38
N ILE A 97 -19.21 -4.76 -11.81
CA ILE A 97 -18.11 -5.52 -11.21
C ILE A 97 -17.01 -5.79 -12.24
N LEU A 98 -17.37 -6.28 -13.43
CA LEU A 98 -16.41 -6.61 -14.49
C LEU A 98 -15.72 -5.36 -15.05
N THR A 99 -16.43 -4.24 -15.16
CA THR A 99 -15.84 -2.98 -15.62
C THR A 99 -14.86 -2.44 -14.60
N ALA A 100 -15.24 -2.40 -13.32
CA ALA A 100 -14.34 -1.98 -12.24
C ALA A 100 -13.09 -2.88 -12.20
N ALA A 101 -13.26 -4.20 -12.27
CA ALA A 101 -12.15 -5.14 -12.31
C ALA A 101 -11.20 -4.89 -13.49
N THR A 102 -11.74 -4.57 -14.66
CA THR A 102 -10.96 -4.25 -15.86
C THR A 102 -10.13 -2.97 -15.65
N ILE A 103 -10.73 -1.91 -15.11
CA ILE A 103 -10.04 -0.64 -14.82
C ILE A 103 -8.92 -0.87 -13.80
N ILE A 104 -9.20 -1.58 -12.70
CA ILE A 104 -8.22 -1.90 -11.66
C ILE A 104 -7.08 -2.75 -12.24
N PHE A 105 -7.40 -3.75 -13.06
CA PHE A 105 -6.40 -4.62 -13.69
C PHE A 105 -5.45 -3.82 -14.59
N LEU A 106 -5.99 -3.00 -15.49
CA LEU A 106 -5.20 -2.24 -16.45
C LEU A 106 -4.32 -1.18 -15.76
N THR A 107 -4.85 -0.46 -14.79
CA THR A 107 -4.09 0.54 -14.02
C THR A 107 -3.06 -0.10 -13.09
N GLY A 108 -3.34 -1.30 -12.58
CA GLY A 108 -2.46 -2.05 -11.70
C GLY A 108 -1.20 -2.62 -12.38
N ILE A 109 -1.25 -2.96 -13.68
CA ILE A 109 -0.10 -3.53 -14.41
C ILE A 109 1.16 -2.66 -14.31
N PRO A 110 1.14 -1.37 -14.72
CA PRO A 110 2.33 -0.53 -14.68
C PRO A 110 2.82 -0.28 -13.25
N ILE A 111 1.92 -0.11 -12.31
CA ILE A 111 2.23 0.13 -10.90
C ILE A 111 2.94 -1.09 -10.30
N ALA A 112 2.36 -2.27 -10.41
CA ALA A 112 2.93 -3.52 -9.91
C ALA A 112 4.33 -3.78 -10.49
N ARG A 113 4.49 -3.56 -11.81
CA ARG A 113 5.78 -3.71 -12.47
C ARG A 113 6.82 -2.72 -11.94
N ALA A 114 6.44 -1.46 -11.71
CA ALA A 114 7.30 -0.45 -11.17
C ALA A 114 7.73 -0.79 -9.73
N CYS A 115 6.78 -1.14 -8.86
CA CYS A 115 7.07 -1.54 -7.48
C CYS A 115 8.04 -2.72 -7.39
N ALA A 116 7.80 -3.78 -8.17
CA ALA A 116 8.67 -4.96 -8.20
C ALA A 116 10.07 -4.67 -8.78
N THR A 117 10.18 -3.78 -9.77
CA THR A 117 11.45 -3.43 -10.38
C THR A 117 12.32 -2.60 -9.45
N TYR A 118 11.75 -1.54 -8.89
CA TYR A 118 12.49 -0.57 -8.08
C TYR A 118 12.56 -0.92 -6.59
N GLY A 119 11.77 -1.90 -6.11
CA GLY A 119 11.70 -2.24 -4.68
C GLY A 119 11.03 -1.14 -3.85
N LEU A 120 10.05 -0.44 -4.43
CA LEU A 120 9.35 0.69 -3.83
C LEU A 120 7.90 0.30 -3.50
N ASP A 121 7.38 0.82 -2.40
CA ASP A 121 5.96 0.79 -2.08
C ASP A 121 5.16 1.84 -2.88
N MET A 122 3.84 1.85 -2.70
CA MET A 122 2.97 2.75 -3.43
C MET A 122 3.20 4.23 -3.10
N ASP A 123 3.54 4.55 -1.84
CA ASP A 123 3.83 5.91 -1.40
C ASP A 123 5.10 6.46 -2.08
N LEU A 124 6.15 5.64 -2.17
CA LEU A 124 7.41 6.03 -2.81
C LEU A 124 7.28 6.13 -4.34
N ILE A 125 6.55 5.20 -4.98
CA ILE A 125 6.23 5.28 -6.41
C ILE A 125 5.51 6.58 -6.74
N THR A 126 4.50 6.92 -5.96
CA THR A 126 3.69 8.13 -6.17
C THR A 126 4.53 9.40 -6.16
N ARG A 127 5.56 9.50 -5.28
CA ARG A 127 6.46 10.67 -5.25
C ARG A 127 7.05 10.96 -6.62
N GLY A 128 7.61 9.94 -7.26
CA GLY A 128 8.29 10.05 -8.57
C GLY A 128 7.36 10.01 -9.77
N ALA A 129 6.10 9.61 -9.57
CA ALA A 129 5.08 9.56 -10.61
C ALA A 129 4.30 10.89 -10.72
N GLY A 130 4.99 12.02 -10.63
CA GLY A 130 4.40 13.33 -10.88
C GLY A 130 3.70 14.00 -9.70
N PHE A 131 3.89 13.55 -8.46
CA PHE A 131 3.29 14.19 -7.28
C PHE A 131 4.26 15.09 -6.53
N GLY A 132 5.54 14.74 -6.53
CA GLY A 132 6.56 15.43 -5.74
C GLY A 132 6.58 14.98 -4.29
N TYR A 133 7.53 15.54 -3.53
CA TYR A 133 7.80 15.05 -2.16
C TYR A 133 6.65 15.33 -1.19
N PHE A 134 6.12 16.56 -1.15
CA PHE A 134 4.99 16.93 -0.29
C PHE A 134 3.63 16.67 -0.94
N GLY A 135 3.52 16.79 -2.27
CA GLY A 135 2.27 16.49 -2.96
C GLY A 135 1.81 15.05 -2.72
N SER A 136 2.74 14.10 -2.67
CA SER A 136 2.45 12.71 -2.33
C SER A 136 2.10 12.47 -0.84
N THR A 137 2.19 13.46 0.03
CA THR A 137 1.73 13.34 1.42
C THR A 137 0.21 13.16 1.50
N LEU A 138 -0.51 13.84 0.61
CA LEU A 138 -1.96 13.66 0.51
C LEU A 138 -2.33 12.24 0.08
N THR A 139 -1.58 11.64 -0.83
CA THR A 139 -1.85 10.25 -1.28
C THR A 139 -1.54 9.22 -0.21
N SER A 140 -0.56 9.48 0.67
CA SER A 140 -0.35 8.64 1.86
C SER A 140 -1.57 8.68 2.80
N LEU A 141 -2.22 9.84 2.96
CA LEU A 141 -3.45 9.94 3.74
C LEU A 141 -4.62 9.21 3.06
N ILE A 142 -4.75 9.30 1.73
CA ILE A 142 -5.75 8.56 0.96
C ILE A 142 -5.54 7.05 1.12
N TYR A 143 -4.30 6.58 1.03
CA TYR A 143 -3.99 5.16 1.21
C TYR A 143 -4.18 4.70 2.66
N ALA A 144 -3.79 5.47 3.65
CA ALA A 144 -4.08 5.19 5.05
C ALA A 144 -5.59 5.09 5.29
N SER A 145 -6.41 5.99 4.68
CA SER A 145 -7.87 5.92 4.81
C SER A 145 -8.46 4.65 4.19
N PHE A 146 -7.94 4.17 3.06
CA PHE A 146 -8.28 2.85 2.53
C PHE A 146 -8.08 1.76 3.58
N THR A 147 -6.89 1.70 4.19
CA THR A 147 -6.53 0.61 5.11
C THR A 147 -7.40 0.58 6.36
N PHE A 148 -7.73 1.72 6.99
CA PHE A 148 -8.58 1.70 8.17
C PHE A 148 -10.07 1.53 7.85
N ILE A 149 -10.56 2.01 6.70
CA ILE A 149 -11.93 1.76 6.24
C ILE A 149 -12.13 0.25 5.99
N PHE A 150 -11.24 -0.36 5.21
CA PHE A 150 -11.35 -1.79 4.93
C PHE A 150 -11.06 -2.65 6.16
N PHE A 151 -10.13 -2.25 7.03
CA PHE A 151 -9.97 -2.93 8.33
C PHE A 151 -11.27 -2.93 9.13
N ALA A 152 -11.97 -1.81 9.18
CA ALA A 152 -13.23 -1.70 9.90
C ALA A 152 -14.34 -2.57 9.28
N LEU A 153 -14.45 -2.61 7.95
CA LEU A 153 -15.39 -3.48 7.25
C LEU A 153 -15.12 -4.96 7.56
N GLU A 154 -13.87 -5.38 7.39
CA GLU A 154 -13.47 -6.77 7.61
C GLU A 154 -13.53 -7.15 9.10
N GLY A 155 -13.19 -6.23 9.99
CA GLY A 155 -13.36 -6.40 11.43
C GLY A 155 -14.82 -6.58 11.84
N SER A 156 -15.73 -5.83 11.21
CA SER A 156 -17.18 -5.97 11.44
C SER A 156 -17.69 -7.33 10.98
N ILE A 157 -17.28 -7.81 9.81
CA ILE A 157 -17.64 -9.14 9.29
C ILE A 157 -17.13 -10.23 10.23
N MET A 158 -15.90 -10.12 10.76
CA MET A 158 -15.36 -11.07 11.72
C MET A 158 -16.14 -11.04 13.05
N ALA A 159 -16.53 -9.85 13.54
CA ALA A 159 -17.31 -9.70 14.75
C ALA A 159 -18.72 -10.30 14.60
N GLN A 160 -19.35 -10.15 13.43
CA GLN A 160 -20.63 -10.82 13.11
C GLN A 160 -20.50 -12.35 13.19
N ALA A 161 -19.41 -12.91 12.68
CA ALA A 161 -19.17 -14.34 12.78
C ALA A 161 -18.96 -14.81 14.24
N LEU A 162 -18.23 -14.05 15.04
CA LEU A 162 -18.05 -14.32 16.47
C LEU A 162 -19.37 -14.18 17.24
N HIS A 163 -20.21 -13.21 16.87
CA HIS A 163 -21.53 -13.01 17.46
C HIS A 163 -22.44 -14.22 17.19
N GLN A 164 -22.53 -14.65 15.94
CA GLN A 164 -23.39 -15.77 15.56
C GLN A 164 -22.91 -17.12 16.14
N ALA A 165 -21.59 -17.37 16.17
CA ALA A 165 -21.04 -18.65 16.61
C ALA A 165 -20.87 -18.76 18.14
N LEU A 166 -20.49 -17.66 18.81
CA LEU A 166 -20.08 -17.64 20.22
C LEU A 166 -20.96 -16.73 21.10
N HIS A 167 -21.97 -16.07 20.52
CA HIS A 167 -22.87 -15.09 21.19
C HIS A 167 -22.10 -13.90 21.81
N ILE A 168 -20.93 -13.56 21.28
CA ILE A 168 -20.13 -12.39 21.72
C ILE A 168 -20.86 -11.12 21.27
N PRO A 169 -21.14 -10.16 22.17
CA PRO A 169 -21.73 -8.86 21.77
C PRO A 169 -20.84 -8.15 20.74
N LEU A 170 -21.45 -7.51 19.72
CA LEU A 170 -20.70 -6.88 18.62
C LEU A 170 -19.63 -5.90 19.09
N PRO A 171 -19.85 -4.98 20.07
CA PRO A 171 -18.79 -4.08 20.54
C PRO A 171 -17.57 -4.83 21.09
N VAL A 172 -17.80 -5.92 21.83
CA VAL A 172 -16.70 -6.79 22.32
C VAL A 172 -16.04 -7.52 21.15
N GLY A 173 -16.82 -7.96 20.17
CA GLY A 173 -16.31 -8.54 18.92
C GLY A 173 -15.40 -7.57 18.18
N TYR A 174 -15.76 -6.30 18.01
CA TYR A 174 -14.95 -5.26 17.38
C TYR A 174 -13.60 -5.06 18.08
N LEU A 175 -13.62 -5.02 19.41
CA LEU A 175 -12.38 -4.95 20.19
C LEU A 175 -11.50 -6.19 20.00
N LEU A 176 -12.07 -7.38 20.06
CA LEU A 176 -11.33 -8.65 19.88
C LEU A 176 -10.70 -8.74 18.49
N THR A 177 -11.46 -8.42 17.44
CA THR A 177 -10.98 -8.43 16.05
C THR A 177 -9.85 -7.43 15.82
N THR A 178 -9.87 -6.30 16.53
CA THR A 178 -8.82 -5.29 16.49
C THR A 178 -7.55 -5.78 17.19
N LEU A 179 -7.68 -6.40 18.36
CA LEU A 179 -6.52 -6.80 19.17
C LEU A 179 -5.78 -8.02 18.61
N ILE A 180 -6.49 -8.97 17.98
CA ILE A 180 -5.91 -10.26 17.53
C ILE A 180 -4.82 -10.09 16.47
N VAL A 181 -4.85 -9.03 15.68
CA VAL A 181 -3.88 -8.77 14.59
C VAL A 181 -2.58 -8.15 15.09
N ILE A 182 -2.60 -7.46 16.24
CA ILE A 182 -1.46 -6.70 16.77
C ILE A 182 -0.19 -7.54 16.87
N PRO A 183 -0.18 -8.73 17.52
CA PRO A 183 1.05 -9.51 17.68
C PRO A 183 1.70 -9.95 16.37
N ILE A 184 0.89 -10.15 15.33
CA ILE A 184 1.36 -10.57 14.00
C ILE A 184 2.02 -9.40 13.29
N VAL A 185 1.33 -8.25 13.26
CA VAL A 185 1.81 -7.05 12.54
C VAL A 185 3.07 -6.47 13.17
N PHE A 186 3.24 -6.60 14.50
CA PHE A 186 4.46 -6.22 15.20
C PHE A 186 5.70 -6.94 14.68
N ARG A 187 5.56 -8.23 14.34
CA ARG A 187 6.66 -9.07 13.84
C ARG A 187 6.98 -8.85 12.36
N GLY A 188 6.26 -7.96 11.68
CA GLY A 188 6.52 -7.55 10.31
C GLY A 188 6.12 -8.58 9.24
N MET A 189 6.61 -8.37 8.01
CA MET A 189 6.21 -9.11 6.81
C MET A 189 6.53 -10.61 6.89
N GLY A 190 7.60 -10.99 7.56
CA GLY A 190 7.99 -12.39 7.72
C GLY A 190 6.96 -13.21 8.52
N ALA A 191 6.38 -12.64 9.59
CA ALA A 191 5.30 -13.29 10.34
C ALA A 191 4.00 -13.32 9.54
N LEU A 192 3.72 -12.24 8.84
CA LEU A 192 2.57 -12.08 7.96
C LEU A 192 2.56 -13.17 6.88
N ALA A 193 3.69 -13.37 6.20
CA ALA A 193 3.86 -14.41 5.18
C ALA A 193 3.61 -15.83 5.73
N LYS A 194 4.05 -16.13 6.96
CA LYS A 194 3.77 -17.41 7.61
C LYS A 194 2.28 -17.60 7.85
N VAL A 195 1.59 -16.59 8.40
CA VAL A 195 0.13 -16.66 8.62
C VAL A 195 -0.59 -16.90 7.30
N GLN A 196 -0.21 -16.15 6.23
CA GLN A 196 -0.79 -16.33 4.90
C GLN A 196 -0.62 -17.77 4.38
N ALA A 197 0.58 -18.33 4.49
CA ALA A 197 0.87 -19.69 4.02
C ALA A 197 0.13 -20.77 4.81
N TRP A 198 0.15 -20.69 6.15
CA TRP A 198 -0.45 -21.73 7.01
C TRP A 198 -1.98 -21.78 6.91
N THR A 199 -2.61 -20.64 6.72
CA THR A 199 -4.08 -20.53 6.64
C THR A 199 -4.63 -20.71 5.22
N GLN A 200 -3.76 -20.75 4.21
CA GLN A 200 -4.18 -20.83 2.82
C GLN A 200 -5.06 -22.04 2.47
N PRO A 201 -4.77 -23.28 2.93
CA PRO A 201 -5.64 -24.43 2.66
C PRO A 201 -7.05 -24.29 3.24
N ILE A 202 -7.14 -23.78 4.49
CA ILE A 202 -8.44 -23.56 5.17
C ILE A 202 -9.26 -22.55 4.38
N TRP A 203 -8.61 -21.46 3.96
CA TRP A 203 -9.25 -20.41 3.19
C TRP A 203 -9.75 -20.91 1.83
N LEU A 204 -8.93 -21.67 1.07
CA LEU A 204 -9.32 -22.20 -0.24
C LEU A 204 -10.50 -23.17 -0.14
N ILE A 205 -10.48 -24.06 0.86
CA ILE A 205 -11.59 -25.00 1.09
C ILE A 205 -12.85 -24.24 1.47
N GLY A 206 -12.77 -23.31 2.43
CA GLY A 206 -13.92 -22.53 2.89
C GLY A 206 -14.50 -21.63 1.78
N LEU A 207 -13.65 -21.12 0.89
CA LEU A 207 -14.08 -20.33 -0.27
C LEU A 207 -14.83 -21.19 -1.30
N ALA A 208 -14.33 -22.39 -1.61
CA ALA A 208 -14.88 -23.22 -2.68
C ALA A 208 -16.10 -24.05 -2.24
N LEU A 209 -16.10 -24.52 -0.99
CA LEU A 209 -17.06 -25.51 -0.50
C LEU A 209 -18.54 -25.08 -0.66
N PRO A 210 -18.97 -23.84 -0.34
CA PRO A 210 -20.36 -23.44 -0.53
C PRO A 210 -20.84 -23.56 -1.98
N PHE A 211 -20.00 -23.20 -2.93
CA PHE A 211 -20.33 -23.29 -4.37
C PHE A 211 -20.41 -24.75 -4.84
N VAL A 212 -19.55 -25.62 -4.30
CA VAL A 212 -19.62 -27.05 -4.59
C VAL A 212 -20.92 -27.63 -4.05
N VAL A 213 -21.29 -27.32 -2.79
CA VAL A 213 -22.57 -27.77 -2.22
C VAL A 213 -23.74 -27.33 -3.08
N LEU A 214 -23.81 -26.04 -3.42
CA LEU A 214 -24.92 -25.48 -4.21
C LEU A 214 -24.96 -26.02 -5.65
N ALA A 215 -23.84 -26.38 -6.24
CA ALA A 215 -23.82 -27.01 -7.56
C ALA A 215 -24.52 -28.38 -7.58
N PHE A 216 -24.52 -29.10 -6.46
CA PHE A 216 -25.21 -30.40 -6.33
C PHE A 216 -26.63 -30.27 -5.78
N GLU A 217 -26.84 -29.40 -4.79
CA GLU A 217 -28.11 -29.31 -4.06
C GLU A 217 -29.12 -28.35 -4.70
N ALA A 218 -28.63 -27.33 -5.44
CA ALA A 218 -29.45 -26.29 -6.06
C ALA A 218 -28.96 -25.90 -7.45
N PRO A 219 -28.84 -26.83 -8.43
CA PRO A 219 -28.23 -26.55 -9.74
C PRO A 219 -28.97 -25.48 -10.54
N ASP A 220 -30.28 -25.35 -10.37
CA ASP A 220 -31.13 -24.38 -11.09
C ASP A 220 -30.98 -22.93 -10.53
N SER A 221 -30.38 -22.76 -9.36
CA SER A 221 -30.25 -21.46 -8.71
C SER A 221 -29.42 -20.46 -9.53
N TRP A 222 -28.46 -20.92 -10.31
CA TRP A 222 -27.68 -20.06 -11.22
C TRP A 222 -28.53 -19.45 -12.33
N GLY A 223 -29.49 -20.21 -12.90
CA GLY A 223 -30.44 -19.69 -13.88
C GLY A 223 -31.37 -18.64 -13.28
N ALA A 224 -31.86 -18.89 -12.08
CA ALA A 224 -32.69 -17.96 -11.33
C ALA A 224 -31.91 -16.67 -10.98
N PHE A 225 -30.67 -16.80 -10.52
CA PHE A 225 -29.79 -15.67 -10.23
C PHE A 225 -29.53 -14.79 -11.46
N ALA A 226 -29.29 -15.40 -12.62
CA ALA A 226 -29.06 -14.69 -13.87
C ALA A 226 -30.27 -13.84 -14.35
N SER A 227 -31.47 -14.16 -13.85
CA SER A 227 -32.69 -13.39 -14.12
C SER A 227 -33.11 -12.44 -13.00
N PHE A 228 -32.29 -12.33 -11.95
CA PHE A 228 -32.60 -11.51 -10.77
C PHE A 228 -32.57 -10.02 -11.11
N GLY A 229 -33.70 -9.35 -10.93
CA GLY A 229 -33.87 -7.92 -11.26
C GLY A 229 -33.49 -6.95 -10.15
N GLY A 230 -32.93 -7.44 -9.04
CA GLY A 230 -32.67 -6.61 -7.84
C GLY A 230 -33.88 -6.52 -6.91
N THR A 231 -33.63 -6.01 -5.70
CA THR A 231 -34.68 -5.78 -4.68
C THR A 231 -35.35 -4.41 -4.82
N GLU A 232 -34.67 -3.44 -5.42
CA GLU A 232 -35.19 -2.07 -5.65
C GLU A 232 -35.95 -1.91 -6.97
N GLY A 233 -36.19 -3.02 -7.71
CA GLY A 233 -37.11 -3.01 -8.85
C GLY A 233 -36.53 -2.51 -10.18
N ALA A 234 -35.22 -2.52 -10.35
CA ALA A 234 -34.55 -2.18 -11.62
C ALA A 234 -34.95 -3.10 -12.79
N GLY A 235 -35.57 -4.25 -12.51
CA GLY A 235 -35.96 -5.24 -13.50
C GLY A 235 -34.75 -6.04 -14.03
N SER A 236 -35.02 -7.01 -14.92
CA SER A 236 -33.97 -7.86 -15.51
C SER A 236 -33.19 -7.17 -16.65
N GLY A 237 -33.56 -5.93 -17.02
CA GLY A 237 -32.92 -5.14 -18.07
C GLY A 237 -31.61 -4.49 -17.62
N PHE A 238 -30.89 -3.90 -18.60
CA PHE A 238 -29.68 -3.12 -18.29
C PHE A 238 -30.06 -1.71 -17.89
N ASP A 239 -29.69 -1.33 -16.65
CA ASP A 239 -29.83 0.02 -16.11
C ASP A 239 -28.49 0.75 -16.17
N TRP A 240 -28.40 1.82 -16.98
CA TRP A 240 -27.18 2.63 -17.13
C TRP A 240 -26.82 3.39 -15.87
N ILE A 241 -27.79 3.89 -15.14
CA ILE A 241 -27.54 4.63 -13.89
C ILE A 241 -27.02 3.66 -12.82
N GLY A 242 -27.71 2.55 -12.62
CA GLY A 242 -27.27 1.49 -11.72
C GLY A 242 -25.91 0.92 -12.08
N TYR A 243 -25.61 0.75 -13.38
CA TYR A 243 -24.30 0.36 -13.86
C TYR A 243 -23.20 1.36 -13.46
N GLY A 244 -23.44 2.67 -13.64
CA GLY A 244 -22.48 3.70 -13.24
C GLY A 244 -22.22 3.71 -11.73
N LEU A 245 -23.29 3.75 -10.93
CA LEU A 245 -23.23 3.73 -9.47
C LEU A 245 -22.54 2.46 -8.92
N GLY A 246 -22.96 1.30 -9.41
CA GLY A 246 -22.36 0.02 -9.01
C GLY A 246 -20.87 -0.08 -9.36
N THR A 247 -20.47 0.44 -10.55
CA THR A 247 -19.05 0.54 -10.92
C THR A 247 -18.29 1.44 -9.92
N GLY A 248 -18.89 2.55 -9.50
CA GLY A 248 -18.34 3.43 -8.49
C GLY A 248 -18.06 2.71 -7.17
N VAL A 249 -19.03 1.92 -6.69
CA VAL A 249 -18.86 1.12 -5.46
C VAL A 249 -17.73 0.09 -5.62
N ALA A 250 -17.71 -0.67 -6.72
CA ALA A 250 -16.69 -1.69 -6.97
C ALA A 250 -15.29 -1.09 -7.14
N LEU A 251 -15.17 0.13 -7.72
CA LEU A 251 -13.90 0.85 -7.87
C LEU A 251 -13.30 1.34 -6.54
N SER A 252 -14.02 1.29 -5.42
CA SER A 252 -13.45 1.62 -4.11
C SER A 252 -12.26 0.73 -3.74
N LEU A 253 -12.19 -0.46 -4.30
CA LEU A 253 -11.09 -1.41 -4.13
C LEU A 253 -9.81 -1.04 -4.90
N ILE A 254 -9.82 0.02 -5.73
CA ILE A 254 -8.67 0.34 -6.58
C ILE A 254 -7.39 0.60 -5.79
N ALA A 255 -7.50 1.13 -4.57
CA ALA A 255 -6.34 1.38 -3.72
C ALA A 255 -5.70 0.10 -3.13
N GLN A 256 -6.34 -1.08 -3.28
CA GLN A 256 -5.77 -2.38 -2.92
C GLN A 256 -4.45 -2.66 -3.64
N ILE A 257 -4.19 -2.03 -4.79
CA ILE A 257 -2.90 -2.13 -5.47
C ILE A 257 -1.75 -1.64 -4.58
N GLY A 258 -2.01 -0.75 -3.63
CA GLY A 258 -1.03 -0.31 -2.64
C GLY A 258 -0.57 -1.46 -1.73
N GLU A 259 -1.50 -2.26 -1.22
CA GLU A 259 -1.17 -3.45 -0.43
C GLU A 259 -0.41 -4.49 -1.25
N GLN A 260 -0.79 -4.67 -2.51
CA GLN A 260 -0.02 -5.56 -3.41
C GLN A 260 1.40 -5.03 -3.64
N ALA A 261 1.58 -3.71 -3.75
CA ALA A 261 2.88 -3.06 -3.87
C ALA A 261 3.76 -3.31 -2.64
N ASP A 262 3.18 -3.32 -1.44
CA ASP A 262 3.90 -3.59 -0.18
C ASP A 262 4.52 -5.00 -0.14
N TYR A 263 3.92 -5.97 -0.83
CA TYR A 263 4.53 -7.28 -1.05
C TYR A 263 5.49 -7.29 -2.22
N LEU A 264 5.11 -6.69 -3.35
CA LEU A 264 5.87 -6.73 -4.60
C LEU A 264 7.22 -6.02 -4.50
N ARG A 265 7.39 -5.06 -3.58
CA ARG A 265 8.69 -4.41 -3.33
C ARG A 265 9.78 -5.39 -2.86
N PHE A 266 9.40 -6.58 -2.36
CA PHE A 266 10.33 -7.64 -1.97
C PHE A 266 10.66 -8.63 -3.10
N MET A 267 10.18 -8.37 -4.33
CA MET A 267 10.55 -9.18 -5.50
C MET A 267 12.07 -9.18 -5.72
N PRO A 268 12.67 -10.34 -6.00
CA PRO A 268 14.10 -10.40 -6.32
C PRO A 268 14.41 -9.66 -7.63
N ALA A 269 15.67 -9.38 -7.87
CA ALA A 269 16.10 -8.79 -9.14
C ALA A 269 15.67 -9.69 -10.32
N LYS A 270 15.22 -9.05 -11.40
CA LYS A 270 14.82 -9.75 -12.62
C LYS A 270 16.07 -10.17 -13.40
N THR A 271 16.25 -11.47 -13.62
CA THR A 271 17.32 -12.07 -14.42
C THR A 271 16.73 -12.82 -15.62
N ASP A 272 17.54 -13.18 -16.58
CA ASP A 272 17.08 -13.98 -17.73
C ASP A 272 16.56 -15.35 -17.28
N GLU A 273 17.17 -15.96 -16.26
CA GLU A 273 16.77 -17.24 -15.70
C GLU A 273 15.40 -17.20 -15.02
N ASN A 274 15.09 -16.12 -14.26
CA ASN A 274 13.85 -16.01 -13.53
C ASN A 274 12.74 -15.23 -14.27
N ARG A 275 13.02 -14.68 -15.46
CA ARG A 275 12.19 -13.72 -16.20
C ARG A 275 10.72 -14.14 -16.34
N ARG A 276 10.47 -15.41 -16.70
CA ARG A 276 9.08 -15.90 -16.86
C ARG A 276 8.35 -15.96 -15.52
N ARG A 277 8.99 -16.57 -14.51
CA ARG A 277 8.43 -16.69 -13.15
C ARG A 277 8.21 -15.30 -12.53
N TRP A 278 9.17 -14.40 -12.73
CA TRP A 278 9.08 -13.02 -12.26
C TRP A 278 7.90 -12.28 -12.87
N ASN A 279 7.76 -12.31 -14.20
CA ASN A 279 6.63 -11.65 -14.88
C ASN A 279 5.28 -12.23 -14.46
N LEU A 280 5.17 -13.57 -14.35
CA LEU A 280 3.93 -14.23 -13.90
C LEU A 280 3.59 -13.87 -12.45
N ALA A 281 4.58 -13.84 -11.55
CA ALA A 281 4.39 -13.46 -10.17
C ALA A 281 3.90 -12.02 -10.05
N VAL A 282 4.51 -11.08 -10.76
CA VAL A 282 4.09 -9.67 -10.77
C VAL A 282 2.68 -9.50 -11.35
N LEU A 283 2.35 -10.23 -12.42
CA LEU A 283 1.02 -10.16 -13.02
C LEU A 283 -0.05 -10.76 -12.09
N ALA A 284 0.22 -11.90 -11.48
CA ALA A 284 -0.71 -12.58 -10.60
C ALA A 284 -0.93 -11.83 -9.27
N ALA A 285 0.15 -11.40 -8.63
CA ALA A 285 0.10 -10.73 -7.33
C ALA A 285 -0.22 -9.24 -7.44
N GLY A 286 0.21 -8.59 -8.50
CA GLY A 286 -0.08 -7.18 -8.79
C GLY A 286 -1.54 -7.00 -9.21
N PRO A 287 -1.82 -6.92 -10.52
CA PRO A 287 -3.19 -6.69 -10.99
C PRO A 287 -4.08 -7.94 -10.92
N GLY A 288 -3.50 -9.15 -10.95
CA GLY A 288 -4.25 -10.42 -11.05
C GLY A 288 -5.17 -10.71 -9.86
N TRP A 289 -4.93 -10.11 -8.71
CA TRP A 289 -5.79 -10.26 -7.54
C TRP A 289 -7.24 -9.88 -7.84
N VAL A 290 -7.47 -8.87 -8.68
CA VAL A 290 -8.83 -8.36 -8.97
C VAL A 290 -9.68 -9.37 -9.73
N VAL A 291 -9.07 -10.30 -10.47
CA VAL A 291 -9.81 -11.37 -11.14
C VAL A 291 -10.47 -12.29 -10.11
N ILE A 292 -9.72 -12.65 -9.07
CA ILE A 292 -10.25 -13.41 -7.94
C ILE A 292 -11.25 -12.55 -7.13
N GLY A 293 -10.97 -11.26 -6.96
CA GLY A 293 -11.86 -10.29 -6.33
C GLY A 293 -13.22 -10.22 -7.03
N ALA A 294 -13.24 -10.03 -8.35
CA ALA A 294 -14.47 -10.02 -9.13
C ALA A 294 -15.24 -11.35 -9.03
N ALA A 295 -14.53 -12.47 -9.09
CA ALA A 295 -15.17 -13.78 -8.90
C ALA A 295 -15.79 -13.93 -7.49
N LYS A 296 -15.14 -13.39 -6.45
CA LYS A 296 -15.70 -13.35 -5.09
C LYS A 296 -16.91 -12.41 -5.00
N GLN A 297 -16.89 -11.24 -5.65
CA GLN A 297 -18.04 -10.33 -5.68
C GLN A 297 -19.26 -11.00 -6.33
N ILE A 298 -19.07 -11.63 -7.49
CA ILE A 298 -20.13 -12.37 -8.18
C ILE A 298 -20.60 -13.56 -7.34
N GLY A 299 -19.66 -14.32 -6.78
CA GLY A 299 -19.96 -15.45 -5.93
C GLY A 299 -20.69 -15.05 -4.64
N GLY A 300 -20.29 -13.95 -4.01
CA GLY A 300 -20.94 -13.39 -2.82
C GLY A 300 -22.38 -12.96 -3.11
N ALA A 301 -22.61 -12.30 -4.24
CA ALA A 301 -23.95 -11.95 -4.72
C ALA A 301 -24.81 -13.20 -4.96
N PHE A 302 -24.24 -14.24 -5.54
CA PHE A 302 -24.93 -15.52 -5.75
C PHE A 302 -25.30 -16.19 -4.42
N LEU A 303 -24.37 -16.29 -3.46
CA LEU A 303 -24.64 -16.86 -2.14
C LEU A 303 -25.71 -16.06 -1.40
N ALA A 304 -25.66 -14.75 -1.46
CA ALA A 304 -26.65 -13.85 -0.88
C ALA A 304 -28.04 -14.07 -1.50
N PHE A 305 -28.10 -14.20 -2.84
CA PHE A 305 -29.33 -14.48 -3.57
C PHE A 305 -29.97 -15.81 -3.11
N VAL A 306 -29.18 -16.87 -3.01
CA VAL A 306 -29.69 -18.19 -2.58
C VAL A 306 -30.18 -18.16 -1.11
N ALA A 307 -29.54 -17.37 -0.26
CA ALA A 307 -29.92 -17.25 1.14
C ALA A 307 -31.07 -16.27 1.39
N LEU A 308 -31.45 -15.43 0.40
CA LEU A 308 -32.36 -14.29 0.58
C LEU A 308 -33.68 -14.67 1.26
N ASP A 309 -34.35 -15.72 0.79
CA ASP A 309 -35.64 -16.17 1.32
C ASP A 309 -35.52 -16.74 2.74
N ALA A 310 -34.35 -17.30 3.11
CA ALA A 310 -34.13 -17.93 4.40
C ALA A 310 -33.78 -16.93 5.50
N VAL A 311 -32.98 -15.89 5.19
CA VAL A 311 -32.40 -14.97 6.18
C VAL A 311 -32.89 -13.53 6.06
N GLY A 312 -33.55 -13.16 4.97
CA GLY A 312 -33.95 -11.81 4.63
C GLY A 312 -32.79 -10.95 4.11
N GLU A 313 -33.10 -9.83 3.45
CA GLU A 313 -32.13 -9.01 2.71
C GLU A 313 -30.98 -8.51 3.60
N THR A 314 -31.27 -7.95 4.77
CA THR A 314 -30.24 -7.40 5.66
C THR A 314 -29.18 -8.44 6.04
N HIS A 315 -29.60 -9.64 6.40
CA HIS A 315 -28.66 -10.71 6.77
C HIS A 315 -28.04 -11.39 5.55
N ALA A 316 -28.68 -11.38 4.39
CA ALA A 316 -28.11 -11.87 3.15
C ALA A 316 -26.89 -11.06 2.71
N LEU A 317 -26.81 -9.77 3.07
CA LEU A 317 -25.65 -8.91 2.81
C LEU A 317 -24.49 -9.15 3.79
N GLU A 318 -24.72 -9.86 4.91
CA GLU A 318 -23.67 -10.24 5.86
C GLU A 318 -23.01 -11.55 5.42
N PRO A 319 -21.73 -11.61 5.05
CA PRO A 319 -21.12 -12.80 4.41
C PRO A 319 -21.24 -14.10 5.20
N ILE A 320 -21.39 -14.04 6.52
CA ILE A 320 -21.50 -15.23 7.38
C ILE A 320 -22.83 -15.97 7.18
N ALA A 321 -23.97 -15.27 7.07
CA ALA A 321 -25.28 -15.90 6.97
C ALA A 321 -25.46 -16.69 5.66
N PRO A 322 -25.15 -16.16 4.46
CA PRO A 322 -25.15 -16.92 3.21
C PRO A 322 -24.21 -18.13 3.22
N GLN A 323 -23.06 -18.03 3.87
CA GLN A 323 -22.14 -19.15 4.02
C GLN A 323 -22.75 -20.30 4.82
N ILE A 324 -23.43 -19.98 5.92
CA ILE A 324 -24.11 -20.97 6.75
C ILE A 324 -25.21 -21.66 5.94
N GLU A 325 -26.08 -20.89 5.26
CA GLU A 325 -27.18 -21.43 4.49
C GLU A 325 -26.69 -22.36 3.36
N ALA A 326 -25.66 -21.95 2.64
CA ALA A 326 -25.08 -22.75 1.57
C ALA A 326 -24.44 -24.06 2.07
N LEU A 327 -23.92 -24.10 3.29
CA LEU A 327 -23.28 -25.28 3.86
C LEU A 327 -24.23 -26.23 4.59
N LYS A 328 -25.42 -25.77 4.99
CA LYS A 328 -26.41 -26.57 5.76
C LYS A 328 -26.76 -27.90 5.13
N PRO A 329 -26.97 -28.03 3.81
CA PRO A 329 -27.37 -29.31 3.21
C PRO A 329 -26.40 -30.47 3.50
N TRP A 330 -25.08 -30.17 3.50
CA TRP A 330 -24.06 -31.19 3.71
C TRP A 330 -23.57 -31.25 5.16
N LEU A 331 -23.51 -30.10 5.86
CA LEU A 331 -22.87 -30.03 7.17
C LEU A 331 -23.87 -29.97 8.33
N GLY A 332 -25.17 -29.74 8.09
CA GLY A 332 -26.20 -29.67 9.13
C GLY A 332 -25.81 -28.68 10.24
N SER A 333 -25.75 -29.15 11.49
CA SER A 333 -25.38 -28.33 12.66
C SER A 333 -23.92 -27.85 12.66
N VAL A 334 -23.04 -28.48 11.87
CA VAL A 334 -21.62 -28.09 11.77
C VAL A 334 -21.43 -26.92 10.78
N ALA A 335 -22.45 -26.52 10.02
CA ALA A 335 -22.38 -25.43 9.06
C ALA A 335 -21.97 -24.09 9.74
N LEU A 336 -22.57 -23.76 10.88
CA LEU A 336 -22.24 -22.55 11.63
C LEU A 336 -20.76 -22.49 12.09
N PRO A 337 -20.22 -23.47 12.84
CA PRO A 337 -18.81 -23.43 13.23
C PRO A 337 -17.86 -23.48 12.03
N ALA A 338 -18.19 -24.19 10.95
CA ALA A 338 -17.37 -24.23 9.75
C ALA A 338 -17.32 -22.88 9.03
N ALA A 339 -18.47 -22.21 8.84
CA ALA A 339 -18.55 -20.88 8.26
C ALA A 339 -17.85 -19.85 9.14
N ALA A 340 -18.03 -19.90 10.46
CA ALA A 340 -17.37 -18.98 11.39
C ALA A 340 -15.84 -19.14 11.36
N LEU A 341 -15.32 -20.37 11.33
CA LEU A 341 -13.89 -20.63 11.18
C LEU A 341 -13.35 -20.05 9.88
N PHE A 342 -14.05 -20.26 8.78
CA PHE A 342 -13.68 -19.70 7.48
C PHE A 342 -13.63 -18.17 7.50
N VAL A 343 -14.68 -17.52 8.04
CA VAL A 343 -14.76 -16.07 8.14
C VAL A 343 -13.63 -15.53 9.02
N VAL A 344 -13.44 -16.07 10.23
CA VAL A 344 -12.39 -15.61 11.16
C VAL A 344 -11.00 -15.74 10.53
N VAL A 345 -10.70 -16.88 9.90
CA VAL A 345 -9.42 -17.07 9.21
C VAL A 345 -9.25 -16.08 8.07
N SER A 346 -10.28 -15.89 7.23
CA SER A 346 -10.27 -14.95 6.13
C SER A 346 -9.97 -13.53 6.62
N GLN A 347 -10.66 -13.10 7.68
CA GLN A 347 -10.55 -11.73 8.17
C GLN A 347 -9.24 -11.44 8.91
N ILE A 348 -8.66 -12.42 9.59
CA ILE A 348 -7.30 -12.30 10.13
C ILE A 348 -6.30 -12.11 8.99
N LYS A 349 -6.41 -12.86 7.89
CA LYS A 349 -5.50 -12.79 6.75
C LYS A 349 -5.43 -11.40 6.13
N ILE A 350 -6.57 -10.75 5.95
CA ILE A 350 -6.59 -9.40 5.35
C ILE A 350 -6.28 -8.32 6.38
N ASN A 351 -6.80 -8.41 7.60
CA ASN A 351 -6.63 -7.34 8.58
C ASN A 351 -5.19 -7.21 9.09
N VAL A 352 -4.38 -8.26 9.06
CA VAL A 352 -2.94 -8.12 9.28
C VAL A 352 -2.27 -7.31 8.16
N THR A 353 -2.76 -7.41 6.92
CA THR A 353 -2.28 -6.62 5.77
C THR A 353 -2.72 -5.16 5.90
N ASN A 354 -4.01 -4.91 6.12
CA ASN A 354 -4.55 -3.57 6.34
C ASN A 354 -3.80 -2.81 7.45
N ALA A 355 -3.56 -3.47 8.59
CA ALA A 355 -2.84 -2.85 9.71
C ALA A 355 -1.36 -2.60 9.38
N TYR A 356 -0.70 -3.51 8.64
CA TYR A 356 0.68 -3.34 8.20
C TYR A 356 0.81 -2.17 7.23
N SER A 357 0.05 -2.16 6.14
CA SER A 357 0.07 -1.14 5.09
C SER A 357 -0.36 0.22 5.63
N GLY A 358 -1.38 0.27 6.48
CA GLY A 358 -1.79 1.49 7.17
C GLY A 358 -0.68 2.08 8.02
N SER A 359 0.07 1.23 8.75
CA SER A 359 1.21 1.71 9.56
C SER A 359 2.33 2.32 8.72
N LEU A 360 2.56 1.82 7.51
CA LEU A 360 3.52 2.40 6.57
C LEU A 360 3.06 3.76 6.05
N SER A 361 1.81 3.87 5.61
CA SER A 361 1.25 5.11 5.06
C SER A 361 1.15 6.21 6.12
N TRP A 362 0.70 5.91 7.34
CA TRP A 362 0.73 6.86 8.45
C TRP A 362 2.16 7.30 8.77
N SER A 363 3.11 6.36 8.78
CA SER A 363 4.53 6.67 8.98
C SER A 363 5.06 7.61 7.89
N ASN A 364 4.72 7.35 6.63
CA ASN A 364 5.03 8.21 5.49
C ASN A 364 4.44 9.62 5.64
N PHE A 365 3.19 9.71 6.04
CA PHE A 365 2.50 10.98 6.24
C PHE A 365 3.15 11.81 7.35
N PHE A 366 3.17 11.29 8.58
CA PHE A 366 3.64 12.04 9.74
C PHE A 366 5.13 12.36 9.68
N SER A 367 5.97 11.44 9.19
CA SER A 367 7.41 11.69 9.09
C SER A 367 7.73 12.88 8.19
N ARG A 368 6.96 13.07 7.12
CA ARG A 368 7.15 14.22 6.21
C ARG A 368 6.58 15.53 6.76
N VAL A 369 5.47 15.47 7.50
CA VAL A 369 4.82 16.66 8.07
C VAL A 369 5.54 17.12 9.34
N THR A 370 5.95 16.20 10.21
CA THR A 370 6.52 16.52 11.53
C THR A 370 8.03 16.40 11.58
N HIS A 371 8.69 15.88 10.54
CA HIS A 371 10.12 15.53 10.52
C HIS A 371 10.53 14.61 11.68
N ARG A 372 9.59 13.78 12.19
CA ARG A 372 9.82 12.82 13.28
C ARG A 372 9.38 11.43 12.82
N HIS A 373 10.18 10.44 13.18
CA HIS A 373 9.91 9.04 12.85
C HIS A 373 10.05 8.17 14.10
N PRO A 374 8.95 7.96 14.85
CA PRO A 374 8.97 7.11 16.03
C PRO A 374 9.03 5.61 15.70
N GLY A 375 8.96 5.25 14.41
CA GLY A 375 8.83 3.89 13.91
C GLY A 375 7.38 3.53 13.54
N ARG A 376 7.21 2.68 12.49
CA ARG A 376 5.89 2.31 11.97
C ARG A 376 4.96 1.66 13.00
N VAL A 377 5.53 0.99 14.00
CA VAL A 377 4.78 0.26 15.03
C VAL A 377 3.81 1.16 15.81
N TRP A 378 4.17 2.40 16.10
CA TRP A 378 3.28 3.35 16.78
C TRP A 378 2.05 3.70 15.94
N TYR A 379 2.20 3.72 14.63
CA TYR A 379 1.11 4.02 13.71
C TYR A 379 0.14 2.84 13.49
N ILE A 380 0.51 1.62 13.90
CA ILE A 380 -0.43 0.50 13.98
C ILE A 380 -1.58 0.87 14.93
N PHE A 381 -1.26 1.36 16.12
CA PHE A 381 -2.28 1.74 17.12
C PHE A 381 -3.18 2.86 16.63
N LEU A 382 -2.64 3.86 15.92
CA LEU A 382 -3.44 4.93 15.34
C LEU A 382 -4.44 4.37 14.31
N ASN A 383 -3.96 3.54 13.38
CA ASN A 383 -4.80 2.93 12.35
C ASN A 383 -5.93 2.09 12.96
N LEU A 384 -5.59 1.26 13.94
CA LEU A 384 -6.53 0.39 14.64
C LEU A 384 -7.55 1.15 15.49
N ALA A 385 -7.13 2.25 16.14
CA ALA A 385 -8.04 3.08 16.93
C ALA A 385 -9.10 3.76 16.04
N ILE A 386 -8.70 4.27 14.86
CA ILE A 386 -9.63 4.85 13.90
C ILE A 386 -10.59 3.77 13.37
N ALA A 387 -10.07 2.60 13.01
CA ALA A 387 -10.89 1.49 12.52
C ALA A 387 -11.89 1.00 13.57
N LEU A 388 -11.47 0.86 14.84
CA LEU A 388 -12.37 0.51 15.94
C LEU A 388 -13.48 1.55 16.13
N ALA A 389 -13.14 2.84 16.09
CA ALA A 389 -14.14 3.90 16.18
C ALA A 389 -15.18 3.81 15.05
N LEU A 390 -14.74 3.52 13.81
CA LEU A 390 -15.66 3.34 12.68
C LEU A 390 -16.57 2.11 12.85
N MET A 391 -16.06 1.01 13.39
CA MET A 391 -16.88 -0.18 13.70
C MET A 391 -17.96 0.14 14.74
N GLU A 392 -17.60 0.82 15.83
CA GLU A 392 -18.54 1.23 16.88
C GLU A 392 -19.59 2.24 16.38
N MET A 393 -19.28 3.01 15.33
CA MET A 393 -20.22 3.91 14.66
C MET A 393 -21.13 3.21 13.64
N ASN A 394 -21.10 1.88 13.54
CA ASN A 394 -21.87 1.09 12.58
C ASN A 394 -21.66 1.50 11.11
N MET A 395 -20.38 1.69 10.71
CA MET A 395 -20.01 2.11 9.35
C MET A 395 -20.55 1.15 8.27
N PHE A 396 -20.74 -0.13 8.60
CA PHE A 396 -21.25 -1.13 7.66
C PHE A 396 -22.61 -0.75 7.07
N ALA A 397 -23.47 -0.08 7.83
CA ALA A 397 -24.77 0.41 7.35
C ALA A 397 -24.68 1.51 6.26
N ALA A 398 -23.53 2.20 6.17
CA ALA A 398 -23.31 3.25 5.17
C ALA A 398 -22.36 2.81 4.03
N LEU A 399 -22.17 1.51 3.85
CA LEU A 399 -21.15 0.89 2.99
C LEU A 399 -21.11 1.51 1.59
N ASN A 400 -22.19 1.43 0.82
CA ASN A 400 -22.21 1.86 -0.58
C ASN A 400 -21.90 3.35 -0.74
N LYS A 401 -22.45 4.19 0.13
CA LYS A 401 -22.25 5.64 0.06
C LYS A 401 -20.80 6.01 0.39
N LEU A 402 -20.23 5.38 1.40
CA LEU A 402 -18.84 5.60 1.79
C LEU A 402 -17.88 5.13 0.70
N LEU A 403 -18.10 3.92 0.17
CA LEU A 403 -17.25 3.35 -0.88
C LEU A 403 -17.38 4.11 -2.19
N GLY A 404 -18.60 4.50 -2.58
CA GLY A 404 -18.84 5.33 -3.76
C GLY A 404 -18.16 6.70 -3.68
N PHE A 405 -18.20 7.36 -2.51
CA PHE A 405 -17.46 8.60 -2.29
C PHE A 405 -15.95 8.40 -2.38
N TYR A 406 -15.43 7.40 -1.67
CA TYR A 406 -14.00 7.12 -1.60
C TYR A 406 -13.40 6.80 -2.98
N SER A 407 -14.14 6.07 -3.83
CA SER A 407 -13.68 5.66 -5.15
C SER A 407 -13.30 6.83 -6.05
N ASN A 408 -13.98 7.99 -5.93
CA ASN A 408 -13.68 9.19 -6.73
C ASN A 408 -12.26 9.71 -6.48
N VAL A 409 -11.80 9.67 -5.24
CA VAL A 409 -10.44 10.09 -4.87
C VAL A 409 -9.42 9.00 -5.20
N GLY A 410 -9.75 7.75 -4.90
CA GLY A 410 -8.90 6.60 -5.16
C GLY A 410 -8.57 6.42 -6.63
N ILE A 411 -9.59 6.46 -7.51
CA ILE A 411 -9.37 6.31 -8.95
C ILE A 411 -8.60 7.50 -9.56
N ALA A 412 -8.85 8.73 -9.11
CA ALA A 412 -8.12 9.90 -9.57
C ALA A 412 -6.62 9.79 -9.25
N TRP A 413 -6.27 9.32 -8.05
CA TRP A 413 -4.89 9.06 -7.65
C TRP A 413 -4.23 7.98 -8.50
N ILE A 414 -4.82 6.78 -8.54
CA ILE A 414 -4.25 5.63 -9.24
C ILE A 414 -4.15 5.87 -10.74
N ALA A 415 -5.16 6.51 -11.35
CA ALA A 415 -5.15 6.86 -12.77
C ALA A 415 -4.06 7.88 -13.10
N ALA A 416 -3.81 8.89 -12.25
CA ALA A 416 -2.72 9.85 -12.44
C ALA A 416 -1.35 9.17 -12.37
N VAL A 417 -1.13 8.24 -11.40
CA VAL A 417 0.11 7.44 -11.33
C VAL A 417 0.27 6.55 -12.56
N ALA A 418 -0.80 5.86 -12.98
CA ALA A 418 -0.78 5.03 -14.18
C ALA A 418 -0.48 5.84 -15.43
N ALA A 419 -1.08 7.05 -15.58
CA ALA A 419 -0.82 7.94 -16.71
C ALA A 419 0.65 8.38 -16.78
N ASP A 420 1.27 8.68 -15.64
CA ASP A 420 2.71 8.99 -15.63
C ASP A 420 3.56 7.80 -16.12
N LEU A 421 3.25 6.60 -15.62
CA LEU A 421 4.01 5.40 -15.95
C LEU A 421 3.85 4.94 -17.41
N VAL A 422 2.64 5.06 -18.00
CA VAL A 422 2.34 4.53 -19.34
C VAL A 422 2.29 5.59 -20.44
N ILE A 423 2.14 6.86 -20.12
CA ILE A 423 2.05 7.96 -21.08
C ILE A 423 3.26 8.88 -20.95
N ASN A 424 3.48 9.50 -19.78
CA ASN A 424 4.53 10.52 -19.62
C ASN A 424 5.93 9.95 -19.80
N LYS A 425 6.25 8.80 -19.18
CA LYS A 425 7.58 8.18 -19.28
C LYS A 425 7.92 7.75 -20.71
N PRO A 426 7.08 7.02 -21.44
CA PRO A 426 7.33 6.68 -22.84
C PRO A 426 7.45 7.87 -23.77
N LEU A 427 6.65 8.93 -23.55
CA LEU A 427 6.70 10.16 -24.35
C LEU A 427 7.88 11.09 -23.96
N GLY A 428 8.65 10.75 -22.93
CA GLY A 428 9.75 11.58 -22.45
C GLY A 428 9.32 12.84 -21.71
N LEU A 429 8.06 12.93 -21.29
CA LEU A 429 7.51 14.03 -20.49
C LEU A 429 7.91 13.95 -19.02
N SER A 430 8.30 12.77 -18.55
CA SER A 430 8.83 12.51 -17.22
C SER A 430 10.12 11.67 -17.28
N PRO A 431 10.96 11.67 -16.22
CA PRO A 431 12.17 10.85 -16.17
C PRO A 431 11.85 9.36 -16.35
N LYS A 432 12.69 8.63 -17.07
CA LYS A 432 12.49 7.19 -17.34
C LYS A 432 12.54 6.33 -16.07
N TYR A 433 13.27 6.80 -15.04
CA TYR A 433 13.35 6.15 -13.73
C TYR A 433 12.39 6.81 -12.73
N ILE A 434 12.19 6.17 -11.59
CA ILE A 434 11.37 6.70 -10.50
C ILE A 434 12.29 7.22 -9.41
N GLU A 435 12.25 8.54 -9.18
CA GLU A 435 12.94 9.16 -8.07
C GLU A 435 12.00 9.26 -6.86
N PHE A 436 12.48 8.87 -5.68
CA PHE A 436 11.68 8.92 -4.45
C PHE A 436 12.33 9.76 -3.33
N LYS A 437 13.61 10.11 -3.49
CA LYS A 437 14.39 10.80 -2.45
C LYS A 437 14.06 12.30 -2.42
N ARG A 438 13.88 12.84 -1.21
CA ARG A 438 13.58 14.26 -0.98
C ARG A 438 14.57 15.21 -1.67
N ALA A 439 15.86 14.86 -1.63
CA ALA A 439 16.93 15.70 -2.15
C ALA A 439 16.82 16.05 -3.65
N TYR A 440 16.13 15.19 -4.43
CA TYR A 440 16.05 15.35 -5.89
C TYR A 440 14.66 15.75 -6.39
N LEU A 441 13.63 15.72 -5.55
CA LEU A 441 12.26 16.00 -5.92
C LEU A 441 11.86 17.44 -5.61
N HIS A 442 11.03 18.03 -6.47
CA HIS A 442 10.29 19.24 -6.11
C HIS A 442 9.29 18.95 -4.97
N PRO A 443 8.93 19.96 -4.14
CA PRO A 443 7.92 19.81 -3.11
C PRO A 443 6.59 19.31 -3.65
N VAL A 444 6.10 19.94 -4.72
CA VAL A 444 4.84 19.57 -5.39
C VAL A 444 5.09 19.57 -6.90
N ASN A 445 4.56 18.55 -7.57
CA ASN A 445 4.57 18.48 -9.02
C ASN A 445 3.12 18.57 -9.54
N PRO A 446 2.78 19.57 -10.34
CA PRO A 446 1.42 19.75 -10.83
C PRO A 446 0.94 18.63 -11.77
N ALA A 447 1.83 17.87 -12.40
CA ALA A 447 1.44 16.83 -13.34
C ALA A 447 0.55 15.75 -12.69
N GLY A 448 1.03 15.07 -11.65
CA GLY A 448 0.26 14.06 -10.95
C GLY A 448 -0.64 14.65 -9.88
N PHE A 449 -0.07 15.49 -8.99
CA PHE A 449 -0.83 16.10 -7.89
C PHE A 449 -1.99 16.98 -8.40
N GLY A 450 -1.73 17.87 -9.36
CA GLY A 450 -2.76 18.75 -9.93
C GLY A 450 -3.83 17.96 -10.67
N ALA A 451 -3.43 16.95 -11.47
CA ALA A 451 -4.37 16.08 -12.17
C ALA A 451 -5.30 15.37 -11.19
N MET A 452 -4.76 14.73 -10.13
CA MET A 452 -5.53 14.08 -9.09
C MET A 452 -6.46 15.06 -8.38
N ALA A 453 -5.97 16.23 -7.97
CA ALA A 453 -6.75 17.21 -7.21
C ALA A 453 -7.93 17.75 -8.03
N ILE A 454 -7.72 18.12 -9.29
CA ILE A 454 -8.78 18.59 -10.18
C ILE A 454 -9.77 17.47 -10.48
N ALA A 455 -9.29 16.27 -10.83
CA ALA A 455 -10.16 15.12 -11.12
C ALA A 455 -11.02 14.74 -9.91
N SER A 456 -10.44 14.67 -8.71
CA SER A 456 -11.18 14.42 -7.47
C SER A 456 -12.21 15.51 -7.18
N ALA A 457 -11.84 16.77 -7.29
CA ALA A 457 -12.77 17.88 -7.01
C ALA A 457 -13.98 17.84 -7.95
N VAL A 458 -13.75 17.70 -9.26
CA VAL A 458 -14.84 17.65 -10.26
C VAL A 458 -15.72 16.43 -10.05
N SER A 459 -15.12 15.26 -9.82
CA SER A 459 -15.88 14.02 -9.65
C SER A 459 -16.66 13.98 -8.32
N ILE A 460 -16.13 14.56 -7.24
CA ILE A 460 -16.86 14.68 -5.97
C ILE A 460 -18.08 15.60 -6.14
N VAL A 461 -17.93 16.72 -6.85
CA VAL A 461 -19.07 17.61 -7.16
C VAL A 461 -20.10 16.87 -8.00
N ALA A 462 -19.68 16.05 -8.97
CA ALA A 462 -20.57 15.20 -9.76
C ALA A 462 -21.27 14.16 -8.87
N PHE A 463 -20.55 13.48 -7.99
CA PHE A 463 -21.06 12.48 -7.05
C PHE A 463 -22.17 13.02 -6.13
N PHE A 464 -22.13 14.30 -5.79
CA PHE A 464 -23.21 14.96 -5.03
C PHE A 464 -24.37 15.46 -5.91
N GLY A 465 -24.44 15.03 -7.17
CA GLY A 465 -25.57 15.30 -8.07
C GLY A 465 -25.63 16.72 -8.64
N VAL A 466 -24.61 17.57 -8.41
CA VAL A 466 -24.61 18.98 -8.88
C VAL A 466 -24.72 19.08 -10.42
N PHE A 467 -24.19 18.10 -11.14
CA PHE A 467 -24.24 18.06 -12.61
C PHE A 467 -25.35 17.13 -13.15
N GLY A 468 -26.28 16.71 -12.29
CA GLY A 468 -27.38 15.82 -12.61
C GLY A 468 -27.07 14.34 -12.42
N GLU A 469 -28.10 13.51 -12.46
CA GLU A 469 -28.09 12.09 -12.13
C GLU A 469 -27.08 11.26 -12.95
N VAL A 470 -26.96 11.51 -14.25
CA VAL A 470 -25.98 10.83 -15.12
C VAL A 470 -24.56 11.12 -14.67
N ALA A 471 -24.24 12.38 -14.35
CA ALA A 471 -22.90 12.75 -13.91
C ALA A 471 -22.59 12.20 -12.50
N GLU A 472 -23.59 12.09 -11.63
CA GLU A 472 -23.49 11.42 -10.33
C GLU A 472 -23.14 9.95 -10.52
N ALA A 473 -23.90 9.22 -11.32
CA ALA A 473 -23.69 7.81 -11.60
C ALA A 473 -22.32 7.52 -12.22
N PHE A 474 -21.84 8.38 -13.12
CA PHE A 474 -20.56 8.21 -13.80
C PHE A 474 -19.41 9.03 -13.18
N SER A 475 -19.55 9.52 -11.95
CA SER A 475 -18.54 10.36 -11.28
C SER A 475 -17.14 9.74 -11.26
N THR A 476 -17.04 8.44 -11.02
CA THR A 476 -15.75 7.71 -11.01
C THR A 476 -15.11 7.58 -12.39
N PHE A 477 -15.91 7.47 -13.45
CA PHE A 477 -15.41 7.52 -14.83
C PHE A 477 -14.89 8.92 -15.18
N ILE A 478 -15.58 9.98 -14.70
CA ILE A 478 -15.12 11.37 -14.81
C ILE A 478 -13.77 11.52 -14.11
N ALA A 479 -13.63 11.02 -12.87
CA ALA A 479 -12.37 11.04 -12.15
C ALA A 479 -11.24 10.35 -12.91
N CYS A 480 -11.49 9.14 -13.40
CA CYS A 480 -10.51 8.35 -14.16
C CYS A 480 -10.08 9.08 -15.45
N GLY A 481 -11.06 9.47 -16.27
CA GLY A 481 -10.81 10.14 -17.55
C GLY A 481 -10.06 11.47 -17.39
N LEU A 482 -10.50 12.30 -16.45
CA LEU A 482 -9.81 13.56 -16.16
C LEU A 482 -8.38 13.34 -15.69
N ALA A 483 -8.12 12.40 -14.77
CA ALA A 483 -6.78 12.14 -14.28
C ALA A 483 -5.85 11.62 -15.39
N LEU A 484 -6.34 10.70 -16.25
CA LEU A 484 -5.60 10.16 -17.40
C LEU A 484 -5.23 11.25 -18.43
N VAL A 485 -6.09 12.25 -18.63
CA VAL A 485 -5.87 13.33 -19.59
C VAL A 485 -5.06 14.46 -18.98
N LEU A 486 -5.41 14.91 -17.77
CA LEU A 486 -4.76 16.06 -17.15
C LEU A 486 -3.31 15.78 -16.75
N CYS A 487 -2.96 14.56 -16.34
CA CYS A 487 -1.60 14.23 -15.94
C CYS A 487 -0.60 14.46 -17.11
N PRO A 488 -0.76 13.88 -18.30
CA PRO A 488 0.12 14.16 -19.42
C PRO A 488 0.01 15.61 -19.94
N LEU A 489 -1.18 16.21 -19.93
CA LEU A 489 -1.37 17.60 -20.33
C LEU A 489 -0.57 18.55 -19.46
N LEU A 490 -0.65 18.42 -18.13
CA LEU A 490 0.10 19.26 -17.20
C LEU A 490 1.61 18.99 -17.26
N ALA A 491 2.02 17.74 -17.48
CA ALA A 491 3.42 17.40 -17.72
C ALA A 491 3.95 18.08 -18.99
N TRP A 492 3.18 18.06 -20.08
CA TRP A 492 3.53 18.73 -21.32
C TRP A 492 3.56 20.26 -21.19
N LEU A 493 2.54 20.87 -20.60
CA LEU A 493 2.46 22.31 -20.38
C LEU A 493 3.63 22.84 -19.52
N THR A 494 4.11 22.03 -18.59
CA THR A 494 5.23 22.41 -17.71
C THR A 494 6.59 21.99 -18.26
N GLY A 495 6.63 21.30 -19.40
CA GLY A 495 7.86 20.75 -19.99
C GLY A 495 8.58 19.77 -19.04
N GLY A 496 7.85 19.11 -18.15
CA GLY A 496 8.40 18.14 -17.20
C GLY A 496 9.30 18.72 -16.09
N ARG A 497 9.43 20.04 -15.99
CA ARG A 497 10.40 20.72 -15.10
C ARG A 497 10.19 20.45 -13.60
N TYR A 498 8.98 20.05 -13.18
CA TYR A 498 8.65 19.82 -11.77
C TYR A 498 8.90 18.38 -11.28
N TYR A 499 9.40 17.48 -12.15
CA TYR A 499 9.74 16.12 -11.74
C TYR A 499 11.00 16.07 -10.89
N LEU A 500 12.05 16.76 -11.31
CA LEU A 500 13.34 16.77 -10.63
C LEU A 500 13.78 18.19 -10.31
N ALA A 501 14.04 18.47 -9.03
CA ALA A 501 14.61 19.73 -8.58
C ALA A 501 16.12 19.82 -8.88
N ARG A 502 16.81 18.67 -8.86
CA ARG A 502 18.20 18.52 -9.33
C ARG A 502 18.42 17.13 -9.91
N LYS A 503 19.45 16.97 -10.73
CA LYS A 503 19.82 15.67 -11.32
C LYS A 503 20.32 14.72 -10.22
N ASN A 504 19.89 13.45 -10.29
CA ASN A 504 20.47 12.39 -9.48
C ASN A 504 21.67 11.81 -10.24
N PRO A 505 22.91 11.87 -9.68
CA PRO A 505 24.08 11.38 -10.37
C PRO A 505 24.07 9.86 -10.57
N VAL A 506 23.32 9.14 -9.76
CA VAL A 506 23.22 7.66 -9.82
C VAL A 506 22.23 7.18 -10.87
N ASN A 507 21.13 7.91 -11.07
CA ASN A 507 20.02 7.49 -11.94
C ASN A 507 19.85 8.37 -13.18
N GLY A 508 20.74 9.36 -13.38
CA GLY A 508 20.64 10.29 -14.52
C GLY A 508 21.11 9.67 -15.86
N PRO A 509 20.71 10.25 -17.00
CA PRO A 509 21.24 9.85 -18.31
C PRO A 509 22.77 9.97 -18.32
N GLY A 510 23.48 8.90 -18.67
CA GLY A 510 24.94 8.84 -18.70
C GLY A 510 25.61 8.52 -17.35
N ALA A 511 24.83 8.13 -16.33
CA ALA A 511 25.40 7.59 -15.11
C ALA A 511 25.99 6.21 -15.44
N ASP A 512 27.33 6.09 -15.45
CA ASP A 512 28.00 4.81 -15.25
C ASP A 512 27.72 4.39 -13.80
N VAL A 513 26.73 3.53 -13.63
CA VAL A 513 26.37 3.05 -12.29
C VAL A 513 27.25 1.84 -11.98
N PRO A 514 28.31 2.02 -11.18
CA PRO A 514 28.99 0.88 -10.60
C PRO A 514 27.99 0.13 -9.72
N ASP A 515 28.27 -1.06 -9.31
CA ASP A 515 27.47 -1.97 -8.53
C ASP A 515 26.41 -1.28 -7.63
N ILE A 516 25.14 -1.37 -8.02
CA ILE A 516 24.01 -0.77 -7.29
C ILE A 516 23.84 -1.35 -5.87
N THR A 517 24.47 -2.49 -5.59
CA THR A 517 24.49 -3.16 -4.29
C THR A 517 25.62 -2.67 -3.39
N ALA A 518 26.53 -1.85 -3.90
CA ALA A 518 27.59 -1.23 -3.12
C ALA A 518 26.99 -0.41 -1.97
N THR A 519 27.52 -0.60 -0.77
CA THR A 519 27.03 0.10 0.43
C THR A 519 27.88 1.34 0.71
N HIS A 520 27.20 2.42 1.11
CA HIS A 520 27.80 3.71 1.44
C HIS A 520 27.39 4.13 2.85
N LEU A 521 28.33 4.70 3.58
CA LEU A 521 28.08 5.19 4.94
C LEU A 521 27.29 6.51 4.89
N CYS A 522 26.20 6.58 5.63
CA CYS A 522 25.44 7.82 5.80
C CYS A 522 26.16 8.79 6.76
N ALA A 523 26.49 9.99 6.30
CA ALA A 523 27.15 11.02 7.13
C ALA A 523 26.32 11.50 8.33
N SER A 524 25.00 11.20 8.36
CA SER A 524 24.12 11.64 9.44
C SER A 524 23.85 10.57 10.51
N CYS A 525 23.71 9.29 10.13
CA CYS A 525 23.39 8.20 11.05
C CYS A 525 24.49 7.14 11.18
N GLU A 526 25.56 7.26 10.39
CA GLU A 526 26.73 6.35 10.41
C GLU A 526 26.37 4.87 10.14
N THR A 527 25.27 4.65 9.40
CA THR A 527 24.82 3.32 8.98
C THR A 527 25.08 3.16 7.48
N ALA A 528 25.48 1.97 7.04
CA ALA A 528 25.73 1.66 5.65
C ALA A 528 24.43 1.34 4.92
N TYR A 529 24.23 1.91 3.73
CA TYR A 529 23.06 1.70 2.88
C TYR A 529 23.49 1.47 1.43
N GLU A 530 22.68 0.71 0.71
CA GLU A 530 22.88 0.51 -0.74
C GLU A 530 22.71 1.83 -1.50
N LEU A 531 23.40 1.94 -2.63
CA LEU A 531 23.47 3.17 -3.43
C LEU A 531 22.10 3.80 -3.80
N PRO A 532 21.03 3.04 -4.15
CA PRO A 532 19.73 3.62 -4.42
C PRO A 532 19.10 4.39 -3.25
N ASP A 533 19.49 4.08 -2.02
CA ASP A 533 19.00 4.75 -0.80
C ASP A 533 19.80 6.01 -0.41
N ILE A 534 20.89 6.27 -1.12
CA ILE A 534 21.81 7.36 -0.81
C ILE A 534 21.53 8.59 -1.68
N ALA A 535 21.58 9.76 -1.06
CA ALA A 535 21.59 11.05 -1.74
C ALA A 535 22.85 11.83 -1.35
N ASP A 536 23.44 12.53 -2.31
CA ASP A 536 24.49 13.50 -2.06
C ASP A 536 23.91 14.74 -1.35
N CYS A 537 24.47 15.10 -0.20
CA CYS A 537 24.00 16.22 0.63
C CYS A 537 25.08 17.30 0.80
N PRO A 538 24.95 18.46 0.14
CA PRO A 538 25.92 19.54 0.27
C PRO A 538 25.96 20.12 1.70
N VAL A 539 24.85 20.08 2.43
CA VAL A 539 24.75 20.59 3.82
C VAL A 539 25.54 19.73 4.81
N ARG A 540 25.54 18.41 4.60
CA ARG A 540 26.28 17.45 5.43
C ARG A 540 27.65 17.10 4.82
N ALA A 541 28.00 17.73 3.69
CA ALA A 541 29.25 17.47 2.95
C ALA A 541 29.53 15.97 2.70
N GLY A 542 28.50 15.20 2.33
CA GLY A 542 28.64 13.78 2.09
C GLY A 542 27.35 13.05 1.75
N ALA A 543 27.45 11.72 1.70
CA ALA A 543 26.35 10.82 1.43
C ALA A 543 25.34 10.77 2.60
N VAL A 544 24.03 10.92 2.34
CA VAL A 544 22.97 10.86 3.34
C VAL A 544 21.89 9.90 2.88
N CYS A 545 21.46 8.97 3.74
CA CYS A 545 20.39 8.05 3.40
C CYS A 545 19.03 8.77 3.26
N SER A 546 18.11 8.17 2.50
CA SER A 546 16.78 8.74 2.22
C SER A 546 15.97 9.03 3.50
N LEU A 547 16.13 8.20 4.54
CA LEU A 547 15.50 8.41 5.85
C LEU A 547 16.04 9.68 6.52
N CYS A 548 17.35 9.81 6.67
CA CYS A 548 17.96 11.00 7.27
C CYS A 548 17.64 12.27 6.48
N CYS A 549 17.68 12.18 5.15
CA CYS A 549 17.31 13.27 4.27
C CYS A 549 15.83 13.68 4.45
N SER A 550 14.94 12.72 4.68
CA SER A 550 13.51 13.00 4.90
C SER A 550 13.24 13.67 6.26
N LEU A 551 14.03 13.34 7.29
CA LEU A 551 13.82 13.80 8.67
C LEU A 551 14.62 15.07 9.02
N ASP A 552 15.59 15.47 8.20
CA ASP A 552 16.39 16.66 8.44
C ASP A 552 15.61 17.92 8.05
N ALA A 553 15.09 18.63 9.07
CA ALA A 553 14.40 19.91 8.87
C ALA A 553 15.38 21.12 8.78
N GLU A 554 16.58 20.99 9.36
CA GLU A 554 17.55 22.09 9.50
C GLU A 554 18.18 22.46 8.18
N CYS A 555 18.24 21.54 7.21
CA CYS A 555 18.86 21.82 5.90
C CYS A 555 18.08 22.83 5.04
N GLY A 556 16.82 23.15 5.36
CA GLY A 556 15.99 24.12 4.65
C GLY A 556 15.86 23.86 3.13
N ASP A 557 16.12 22.61 2.70
CA ASP A 557 16.11 22.19 1.29
C ASP A 557 17.06 23.00 0.37
N VAL A 558 18.16 23.54 0.93
CA VAL A 558 19.15 24.34 0.19
C VAL A 558 19.67 23.59 -1.05
N CYS A 559 19.84 22.27 -0.93
CA CYS A 559 20.30 21.42 -2.05
C CYS A 559 19.40 21.44 -3.29
N ARG A 560 18.11 21.78 -3.15
CA ARG A 560 17.15 21.90 -4.26
C ARG A 560 17.22 23.26 -4.95
N LYS A 561 17.78 24.27 -4.28
CA LYS A 561 17.91 25.64 -4.78
C LYS A 561 19.23 25.88 -5.51
N ALA A 562 20.17 24.92 -5.42
CA ALA A 562 21.43 25.02 -6.13
C ALA A 562 21.20 24.98 -7.65
N PRO A 563 21.88 25.81 -8.45
CA PRO A 563 21.75 25.77 -9.91
C PRO A 563 22.05 24.36 -10.42
N THR A 564 21.23 23.91 -11.37
CA THR A 564 21.38 22.61 -12.02
C THR A 564 22.60 22.63 -12.94
N GLY A 565 23.80 22.47 -12.43
CA GLY A 565 24.98 22.61 -13.28
C GLY A 565 26.20 21.77 -12.87
N GLU A 566 26.46 21.64 -11.61
CA GLU A 566 27.59 20.82 -11.18
C GLU A 566 27.13 19.79 -10.14
N PRO A 567 27.30 18.49 -10.42
CA PRO A 567 27.25 17.51 -9.36
C PRO A 567 28.40 17.83 -8.40
N VAL A 568 28.09 18.16 -7.16
CA VAL A 568 29.11 18.14 -6.11
C VAL A 568 29.43 16.66 -5.85
N LEU A 569 30.16 16.08 -6.79
CA LEU A 569 30.69 14.73 -6.67
C LEU A 569 31.87 14.79 -5.68
N MET A 570 31.58 14.74 -4.40
CA MET A 570 32.60 14.20 -3.50
C MET A 570 32.68 12.70 -3.76
N PRO A 571 33.90 12.12 -3.93
CA PRO A 571 34.03 10.69 -4.00
C PRO A 571 33.42 10.08 -2.76
N LEU A 572 32.36 9.30 -2.94
CA LEU A 572 31.68 8.61 -1.85
C LEU A 572 32.67 7.64 -1.20
N PRO A 573 32.96 7.71 0.12
CA PRO A 573 33.82 6.75 0.75
C PRO A 573 33.18 5.37 0.64
N THR A 574 33.78 4.49 -0.14
CA THR A 574 33.40 3.09 -0.18
C THR A 574 33.85 2.44 1.13
N VAL A 575 32.90 1.98 1.93
CA VAL A 575 33.21 1.12 3.07
C VAL A 575 33.52 -0.26 2.49
N GLY A 576 34.78 -0.66 2.57
CA GLY A 576 35.15 -2.06 2.33
C GLY A 576 34.29 -2.92 3.26
N GLY A 577 33.37 -3.73 2.70
CA GLY A 577 32.48 -4.57 3.48
C GLY A 577 33.32 -5.40 4.47
N PRO A 578 32.88 -5.56 5.73
CA PRO A 578 33.47 -6.57 6.60
C PRO A 578 33.29 -7.91 5.89
N ALA A 579 34.41 -8.61 5.65
CA ALA A 579 34.35 -9.99 5.27
C ALA A 579 33.49 -10.71 6.32
N VAL A 580 32.32 -11.21 5.93
CA VAL A 580 31.51 -12.06 6.77
C VAL A 580 32.30 -13.33 6.96
N GLY A 581 33.10 -13.35 8.03
CA GLY A 581 33.77 -14.57 8.50
C GLY A 581 32.67 -15.53 8.95
N GLY A 582 32.24 -16.40 8.04
CA GLY A 582 31.50 -17.59 8.40
C GLY A 582 32.33 -18.39 9.42
N PRO A 583 31.68 -19.02 10.44
CA PRO A 583 32.43 -19.88 11.36
C PRO A 583 33.10 -20.97 10.56
N ALA A 584 34.43 -21.05 10.68
CA ALA A 584 35.23 -22.15 10.15
C ALA A 584 34.74 -23.45 10.79
N VAL A 585 34.03 -24.24 10.02
CA VAL A 585 33.72 -25.62 10.38
C VAL A 585 35.05 -26.37 10.24
N GLY A 586 35.65 -26.67 11.39
CA GLY A 586 36.85 -27.50 11.49
C GLY A 586 36.57 -28.89 10.90
N GLY A 587 37.01 -29.13 9.70
CA GLY A 587 37.06 -30.43 9.08
C GLY A 587 38.33 -31.14 9.55
N SER A 588 38.19 -32.04 10.52
CA SER A 588 39.22 -33.02 10.85
C SER A 588 39.47 -33.94 9.64
N ALA A 589 40.67 -33.86 9.10
CA ALA A 589 41.16 -34.81 8.12
C ALA A 589 41.28 -36.20 8.75
N VAL A 590 40.44 -37.12 8.31
CA VAL A 590 40.61 -38.55 8.53
C VAL A 590 41.23 -39.11 7.23
N GLY A 591 42.51 -39.57 7.34
CA GLY A 591 43.22 -40.27 6.29
C GLY A 591 42.54 -41.62 6.00
N GLY A 592 42.31 -41.91 4.73
CA GLY A 592 41.90 -43.22 4.25
C GLY A 592 43.00 -43.79 3.31
N PRO A 593 43.22 -45.10 3.32
CA PRO A 593 44.36 -45.74 2.68
C PRO A 593 44.15 -45.98 1.18
N SER A 594 45.24 -45.90 0.44
CA SER A 594 45.40 -46.38 -0.93
C SER A 594 45.08 -47.87 -1.07
N ALA A 595 44.28 -48.25 -2.06
CA ALA A 595 44.29 -49.61 -2.60
C ALA A 595 44.21 -49.55 -4.12
N SER A 596 45.25 -50.08 -4.73
CA SER A 596 45.42 -50.51 -6.10
C SER A 596 44.46 -51.66 -6.44
N THR A 597 43.75 -51.58 -7.52
CA THR A 597 43.73 -52.42 -8.76
C THR A 597 42.62 -51.90 -9.64
#